data_6dea41207bec7d9901e3fa7b19954e47
#
_entry.id   6dea41207bec7d9901e3fa7b19954e47
#
_cell.length_a   1.000
_cell.length_b   1.000
_cell.length_c   1.000
_cell.angle_alpha   90.00
_cell.angle_beta   90.00
_cell.angle_gamma   90.00
#
_symmetry.space_group_name_H-M   'P 1'
#
loop_
_entity.id
_entity.type
_entity.pdbx_description
1 polymer ?
#
loop_
_entity_poly.entity_id
_entity_poly.type
_entity_poly.pdbx_seq_one_letter_code
_entity_poly.pdbx_strand_id
1 'polypeptide(L)'
;TICFVRAGVLEDETGLALLSTFENAGAFMINTRDGMLTCDNKMSAYISFERDNIPTPRTALISNEKGLLHAHERLGGKYPVIMKTLTGTQGIGVSIVESEKSMISVAQSLWKFGAALLLQEFMKFDFDIRTIVVNGKILASTKRTSAKKDFRSNRHREATTEPYKLSNDERKLVLDAARSV
;
A
#
# COMPACT_ATOMS: atom_id res chain seq x y z
N THR A 1 26.80 -6.03 -13.56
CA THR A 1 26.52 -5.08 -12.46
C THR A 1 25.20 -5.47 -11.81
N ILE A 2 25.11 -5.39 -10.47
CA ILE A 2 23.87 -5.55 -9.71
C ILE A 2 23.47 -4.18 -9.17
N CYS A 3 22.22 -3.77 -9.40
CA CYS A 3 21.66 -2.54 -8.89
C CYS A 3 20.62 -2.84 -7.79
N PHE A 4 20.85 -2.37 -6.58
CA PHE A 4 19.94 -2.54 -5.45
C PHE A 4 19.07 -1.28 -5.32
N VAL A 5 17.80 -1.39 -5.71
CA VAL A 5 16.85 -0.27 -5.69
C VAL A 5 16.19 -0.17 -4.32
N ARG A 6 16.24 1.01 -3.70
CA ARG A 6 15.60 1.29 -2.41
C ARG A 6 14.46 2.29 -2.55
N ALA A 7 13.58 2.30 -1.55
CA ALA A 7 12.51 3.30 -1.44
C ALA A 7 13.06 4.73 -1.49
N GLY A 8 12.31 5.65 -2.09
CA GLY A 8 12.69 7.05 -2.29
C GLY A 8 13.21 7.35 -3.69
N VAL A 9 13.60 6.35 -4.48
CA VAL A 9 14.07 6.56 -5.86
C VAL A 9 12.94 7.00 -6.80
N LEU A 10 11.68 6.67 -6.47
CA LEU A 10 10.50 6.99 -7.30
C LEU A 10 9.84 8.32 -6.93
N GLU A 11 10.45 9.13 -6.06
CA GLU A 11 9.87 10.40 -5.62
C GLU A 11 9.88 11.47 -6.74
N ASP A 12 10.71 11.28 -7.77
CA ASP A 12 10.79 12.18 -8.92
C ASP A 12 11.09 11.45 -10.24
N GLU A 13 10.96 12.19 -11.35
CA GLU A 13 11.25 11.69 -12.70
C GLU A 13 12.72 11.32 -12.89
N THR A 14 13.63 11.96 -12.15
CA THR A 14 15.08 11.69 -12.21
C THR A 14 15.37 10.28 -11.74
N GLY A 15 14.76 9.85 -10.65
CA GLY A 15 14.90 8.48 -10.13
C GLY A 15 14.43 7.44 -11.13
N LEU A 16 13.29 7.68 -11.79
CA LEU A 16 12.77 6.79 -12.85
C LEU A 16 13.70 6.72 -14.07
N ALA A 17 14.22 7.85 -14.51
CA ALA A 17 15.20 7.90 -15.62
C ALA A 17 16.48 7.14 -15.27
N LEU A 18 16.96 7.28 -14.03
CA LEU A 18 18.14 6.56 -13.54
C LEU A 18 17.92 5.05 -13.54
N LEU A 19 16.78 4.56 -13.05
CA LEU A 19 16.44 3.12 -13.09
C LEU A 19 16.43 2.60 -14.54
N SER A 20 15.77 3.32 -15.45
CA SER A 20 15.72 2.98 -16.87
C SER A 20 17.12 2.93 -17.49
N THR A 21 18.00 3.85 -17.09
CA THR A 21 19.39 3.88 -17.56
C THR A 21 20.17 2.64 -17.13
N PHE A 22 20.03 2.20 -15.89
CA PHE A 22 20.69 0.99 -15.40
C PHE A 22 20.13 -0.28 -16.05
N GLU A 23 18.82 -0.38 -16.23
CA GLU A 23 18.19 -1.51 -16.93
C GLU A 23 18.67 -1.61 -18.37
N ASN A 24 18.67 -0.48 -19.11
CA ASN A 24 19.16 -0.42 -20.49
C ASN A 24 20.66 -0.75 -20.61
N ALA A 25 21.44 -0.45 -19.59
CA ALA A 25 22.85 -0.82 -19.50
C ALA A 25 23.06 -2.30 -19.11
N GLY A 26 21.99 -3.10 -18.99
CA GLY A 26 22.07 -4.53 -18.66
C GLY A 26 22.39 -4.82 -17.20
N ALA A 27 22.12 -3.89 -16.27
CA ALA A 27 22.26 -4.16 -14.85
C ALA A 27 21.16 -5.11 -14.37
N PHE A 28 21.51 -6.07 -13.52
CA PHE A 28 20.53 -6.90 -12.83
C PHE A 28 19.89 -6.09 -11.70
N MET A 29 18.61 -5.79 -11.85
CA MET A 29 17.87 -4.92 -10.93
C MET A 29 17.26 -5.70 -9.78
N ILE A 30 17.37 -5.20 -8.56
CA ILE A 30 16.67 -5.66 -7.35
C ILE A 30 16.06 -4.44 -6.64
N ASN A 31 14.78 -4.11 -6.77
CA ASN A 31 13.72 -4.70 -7.61
C ASN A 31 13.76 -4.12 -9.03
N THR A 32 12.92 -4.68 -9.94
CA THR A 32 12.74 -4.14 -11.28
C THR A 32 12.02 -2.79 -11.24
N ARG A 33 12.23 -1.97 -12.27
CA ARG A 33 11.54 -0.68 -12.42
C ARG A 33 10.02 -0.86 -12.39
N ASP A 34 9.48 -1.82 -13.13
CA ASP A 34 8.04 -2.04 -13.24
C ASP A 34 7.43 -2.55 -11.93
N GLY A 35 8.11 -3.44 -11.21
CA GLY A 35 7.70 -3.86 -9.88
C GLY A 35 7.68 -2.72 -8.87
N MET A 36 8.69 -1.83 -8.93
CA MET A 36 8.73 -0.64 -8.08
C MET A 36 7.56 0.31 -8.38
N LEU A 37 7.30 0.62 -9.65
CA LEU A 37 6.17 1.47 -10.06
C LEU A 37 4.81 0.91 -9.64
N THR A 38 4.62 -0.41 -9.83
CA THR A 38 3.38 -1.09 -9.43
C THR A 38 3.18 -1.00 -7.91
N CYS A 39 4.22 -1.21 -7.13
CA CYS A 39 4.14 -1.19 -5.65
C CYS A 39 4.03 0.23 -5.07
N ASP A 40 4.58 1.25 -5.72
CA ASP A 40 4.49 2.63 -5.25
C ASP A 40 3.08 3.20 -5.40
N ASN A 41 2.40 2.87 -6.49
CA ASN A 41 1.03 3.27 -6.72
C ASN A 41 0.04 2.26 -6.12
N LYS A 42 -0.62 2.64 -5.02
CA LYS A 42 -1.55 1.78 -4.28
C LYS A 42 -2.70 1.24 -5.13
N MET A 43 -3.15 2.00 -6.14
CA MET A 43 -4.20 1.52 -7.05
C MET A 43 -3.66 0.50 -8.05
N SER A 44 -2.45 0.68 -8.55
CA SER A 44 -1.79 -0.29 -9.44
C SER A 44 -1.57 -1.63 -8.73
N ALA A 45 -1.09 -1.59 -7.49
CA ALA A 45 -0.95 -2.79 -6.66
C ALA A 45 -2.30 -3.46 -6.40
N TYR A 46 -3.34 -2.67 -6.08
CA TYR A 46 -4.70 -3.19 -5.88
C TYR A 46 -5.24 -3.89 -7.13
N ILE A 47 -5.10 -3.28 -8.31
CA ILE A 47 -5.53 -3.86 -9.59
C ILE A 47 -4.79 -5.18 -9.87
N SER A 48 -3.48 -5.24 -9.61
CA SER A 48 -2.70 -6.48 -9.74
C SER A 48 -3.24 -7.58 -8.82
N PHE A 49 -3.52 -7.25 -7.57
CA PHE A 49 -4.07 -8.20 -6.60
C PHE A 49 -5.48 -8.68 -6.98
N GLU A 50 -6.36 -7.77 -7.43
CA GLU A 50 -7.71 -8.13 -7.93
C GLU A 50 -7.63 -9.08 -9.15
N ARG A 51 -6.76 -8.76 -10.12
CA ARG A 51 -6.55 -9.60 -11.31
C ARG A 51 -6.16 -11.05 -10.94
N ASP A 52 -5.33 -11.19 -9.92
CA ASP A 52 -4.77 -12.47 -9.50
C ASP A 52 -5.53 -13.10 -8.33
N ASN A 53 -6.71 -12.54 -7.97
CA ASN A 53 -7.59 -13.00 -6.89
C ASN A 53 -6.89 -13.03 -5.51
N ILE A 54 -5.99 -12.10 -5.26
CA ILE A 54 -5.35 -11.92 -3.95
C ILE A 54 -6.31 -11.16 -3.04
N PRO A 55 -6.68 -11.70 -1.88
CA PRO A 55 -7.57 -11.01 -0.94
C PRO A 55 -6.99 -9.67 -0.48
N THR A 56 -7.77 -8.61 -0.67
CA THR A 56 -7.44 -7.25 -0.25
C THR A 56 -8.66 -6.58 0.36
N PRO A 57 -8.47 -5.56 1.23
CA PRO A 57 -9.57 -4.73 1.67
C PRO A 57 -10.25 -4.05 0.46
N ARG A 58 -11.59 -4.02 0.44
CA ARG A 58 -12.33 -3.37 -0.63
C ARG A 58 -11.90 -1.92 -0.79
N THR A 59 -11.57 -1.54 -2.00
CA THR A 59 -10.96 -0.26 -2.32
C THR A 59 -11.64 0.35 -3.56
N ALA A 60 -11.81 1.67 -3.57
CA ALA A 60 -12.33 2.41 -4.72
C ALA A 60 -11.47 3.64 -5.00
N LEU A 61 -11.20 3.90 -6.27
CA LEU A 61 -10.63 5.18 -6.73
C LEU A 61 -11.74 6.24 -6.75
N ILE A 62 -11.43 7.41 -6.23
CA ILE A 62 -12.40 8.52 -6.13
C ILE A 62 -11.82 9.80 -6.75
N SER A 63 -12.61 10.47 -7.58
CA SER A 63 -12.21 11.68 -8.30
C SER A 63 -13.08 12.91 -8.02
N ASN A 64 -14.24 12.72 -7.40
CA ASN A 64 -15.18 13.79 -7.08
C ASN A 64 -16.12 13.36 -5.93
N GLU A 65 -16.88 14.33 -5.40
CA GLU A 65 -17.76 14.11 -4.25
C GLU A 65 -18.87 13.10 -4.53
N LYS A 66 -19.51 13.15 -5.70
CA LYS A 66 -20.54 12.18 -6.07
C LYS A 66 -19.99 10.75 -6.13
N GLY A 67 -18.81 10.59 -6.72
CA GLY A 67 -18.08 9.32 -6.76
C GLY A 67 -17.65 8.84 -5.38
N LEU A 68 -17.27 9.76 -4.49
CA LEU A 68 -16.92 9.46 -3.10
C LEU A 68 -18.11 8.86 -2.31
N LEU A 69 -19.28 9.48 -2.39
CA LEU A 69 -20.49 9.00 -1.72
C LEU A 69 -20.91 7.62 -2.26
N HIS A 70 -20.91 7.47 -3.58
CA HIS A 70 -21.21 6.18 -4.22
C HIS A 70 -20.19 5.10 -3.84
N ALA A 71 -18.92 5.43 -3.78
CA ALA A 71 -17.88 4.50 -3.36
C ALA A 71 -18.10 4.06 -1.89
N HIS A 72 -18.44 5.00 -1.00
CA HIS A 72 -18.72 4.69 0.39
C HIS A 72 -19.90 3.69 0.53
N GLU A 73 -20.98 3.90 -0.20
CA GLU A 73 -22.11 2.98 -0.25
C GLU A 73 -21.68 1.57 -0.72
N ARG A 74 -20.94 1.48 -1.80
CA ARG A 74 -20.40 0.20 -2.34
C ARG A 74 -19.45 -0.52 -1.37
N LEU A 75 -18.73 0.21 -0.54
CA LEU A 75 -17.90 -0.34 0.53
C LEU A 75 -18.71 -0.80 1.76
N GLY A 76 -20.02 -0.64 1.72
CA GLY A 76 -20.96 -1.10 2.76
C GLY A 76 -21.56 0.01 3.60
N GLY A 77 -21.32 1.29 3.27
CA GLY A 77 -21.96 2.45 3.89
C GLY A 77 -21.68 2.63 5.39
N LYS A 78 -20.58 2.08 5.90
CA LYS A 78 -20.24 2.11 7.33
C LYS A 78 -18.98 2.91 7.58
N TYR A 79 -18.96 3.60 8.71
CA TYR A 79 -17.76 4.27 9.24
C TYR A 79 -17.15 3.46 10.38
N PRO A 80 -15.85 3.62 10.65
CA PRO A 80 -14.91 4.43 9.90
C PRO A 80 -14.51 3.81 8.55
N VAL A 81 -13.98 4.63 7.65
CA VAL A 81 -13.31 4.23 6.41
C VAL A 81 -11.90 4.81 6.35
N ILE A 82 -11.06 4.27 5.49
CA ILE A 82 -9.71 4.79 5.25
C ILE A 82 -9.68 5.58 3.95
N MET A 83 -9.17 6.81 4.00
CA MET A 83 -8.86 7.60 2.83
C MET A 83 -7.35 7.65 2.63
N LYS A 84 -6.88 7.44 1.39
CA LYS A 84 -5.44 7.38 1.06
C LYS A 84 -5.14 8.15 -0.21
N THR A 85 -3.97 8.76 -0.28
CA THR A 85 -3.38 9.17 -1.57
C THR A 85 -2.85 7.96 -2.32
N LEU A 86 -2.79 8.02 -3.66
CA LEU A 86 -2.30 6.89 -4.49
C LEU A 86 -0.85 6.55 -4.19
N THR A 87 -0.02 7.57 -4.05
CA THR A 87 1.41 7.44 -3.73
C THR A 87 1.68 7.93 -2.31
N GLY A 88 2.89 7.75 -1.84
CA GLY A 88 3.34 8.15 -0.51
C GLY A 88 3.63 6.97 0.40
N THR A 89 4.60 7.18 1.28
CA THR A 89 5.18 6.17 2.16
C THR A 89 4.95 6.51 3.64
N GLN A 90 5.28 5.60 4.54
CA GLN A 90 5.29 5.83 6.01
C GLN A 90 3.95 6.30 6.60
N GLY A 91 2.82 5.98 5.95
CA GLY A 91 1.49 6.40 6.43
C GLY A 91 1.18 7.89 6.18
N ILE A 92 2.04 8.62 5.45
CA ILE A 92 1.71 9.97 4.96
C ILE A 92 0.61 9.85 3.91
N GLY A 93 -0.39 10.74 3.97
CA GLY A 93 -1.55 10.68 3.07
C GLY A 93 -2.57 9.58 3.41
N VAL A 94 -2.56 9.02 4.63
CA VAL A 94 -3.54 8.07 5.12
C VAL A 94 -4.31 8.67 6.28
N SER A 95 -5.65 8.67 6.17
CA SER A 95 -6.56 9.21 7.20
C SER A 95 -7.68 8.22 7.50
N ILE A 96 -8.02 8.06 8.78
CA ILE A 96 -9.30 7.46 9.20
C ILE A 96 -10.37 8.55 9.13
N VAL A 97 -11.51 8.20 8.56
CA VAL A 97 -12.66 9.09 8.41
C VAL A 97 -13.86 8.43 9.09
N GLU A 98 -14.43 9.13 10.04
CA GLU A 98 -15.44 8.57 10.96
C GLU A 98 -16.86 9.05 10.68
N SER A 99 -17.06 9.93 9.69
CA SER A 99 -18.35 10.45 9.29
C SER A 99 -18.33 10.96 7.85
N GLU A 100 -19.52 11.08 7.23
CA GLU A 100 -19.67 11.65 5.89
C GLU A 100 -19.09 13.07 5.81
N LYS A 101 -19.41 13.90 6.82
CA LYS A 101 -18.92 15.29 6.86
C LYS A 101 -17.40 15.36 6.89
N SER A 102 -16.74 14.53 7.70
CA SER A 102 -15.27 14.47 7.74
C SER A 102 -14.70 13.88 6.46
N MET A 103 -15.36 12.89 5.87
CA MET A 103 -14.98 12.27 4.60
C MET A 103 -14.95 13.28 3.46
N ILE A 104 -16.03 14.05 3.29
CA ILE A 104 -16.12 15.09 2.26
C ILE A 104 -15.07 16.19 2.50
N SER A 105 -14.95 16.68 3.74
CA SER A 105 -14.00 17.75 4.08
C SER A 105 -12.54 17.35 3.81
N VAL A 106 -12.13 16.14 4.18
CA VAL A 106 -10.79 15.63 3.92
C VAL A 106 -10.55 15.46 2.42
N ALA A 107 -11.51 14.90 1.69
CA ALA A 107 -11.41 14.71 0.25
C ALA A 107 -11.27 16.05 -0.49
N GLN A 108 -12.12 17.04 -0.20
CA GLN A 108 -12.07 18.36 -0.80
C GLN A 108 -10.73 19.05 -0.54
N SER A 109 -10.20 18.95 0.67
CA SER A 109 -8.90 19.51 1.02
C SER A 109 -7.76 18.89 0.21
N LEU A 110 -7.75 17.56 0.05
CA LEU A 110 -6.72 16.86 -0.70
C LEU A 110 -6.85 17.09 -2.21
N TRP A 111 -8.07 17.13 -2.76
CA TRP A 111 -8.30 17.44 -4.17
C TRP A 111 -7.84 18.85 -4.54
N LYS A 112 -7.97 19.82 -3.61
CA LYS A 112 -7.46 21.19 -3.84
C LYS A 112 -5.95 21.22 -4.11
N PHE A 113 -5.22 20.24 -3.58
CA PHE A 113 -3.79 20.07 -3.84
C PHE A 113 -3.49 19.06 -4.96
N GLY A 114 -4.49 18.70 -5.78
CA GLY A 114 -4.31 17.80 -6.91
C GLY A 114 -4.13 16.33 -6.56
N ALA A 115 -4.40 15.91 -5.32
CA ALA A 115 -4.22 14.53 -4.91
C ALA A 115 -5.27 13.62 -5.55
N ALA A 116 -4.84 12.51 -6.12
CA ALA A 116 -5.71 11.39 -6.46
C ALA A 116 -5.94 10.53 -5.21
N LEU A 117 -7.18 10.12 -4.97
CA LEU A 117 -7.59 9.52 -3.71
C LEU A 117 -8.16 8.11 -3.88
N LEU A 118 -7.93 7.28 -2.87
CA LEU A 118 -8.58 6.00 -2.66
C LEU A 118 -9.45 6.07 -1.41
N LEU A 119 -10.63 5.47 -1.48
CA LEU A 119 -11.44 5.11 -0.32
C LEU A 119 -11.34 3.60 -0.11
N GLN A 120 -11.08 3.16 1.11
CA GLN A 120 -10.91 1.77 1.46
C GLN A 120 -11.70 1.44 2.72
N GLU A 121 -12.25 0.23 2.80
CA GLU A 121 -12.88 -0.23 4.03
C GLU A 121 -11.90 -0.25 5.20
N PHE A 122 -12.39 0.06 6.38
CA PHE A 122 -11.59 -0.02 7.60
C PHE A 122 -11.58 -1.46 8.12
N MET A 123 -10.39 -2.00 8.29
CA MET A 123 -10.19 -3.29 8.95
C MET A 123 -9.57 -3.06 10.32
N LYS A 124 -10.25 -3.53 11.37
CA LYS A 124 -9.67 -3.51 12.71
C LYS A 124 -8.72 -4.69 12.87
N PHE A 125 -7.49 -4.40 13.30
CA PHE A 125 -6.49 -5.41 13.59
C PHE A 125 -5.61 -4.96 14.78
N ASP A 126 -5.09 -5.91 15.52
CA ASP A 126 -4.22 -5.66 16.67
C ASP A 126 -2.74 -5.81 16.29
N PHE A 127 -2.45 -6.49 15.20
CA PHE A 127 -1.10 -6.68 14.67
C PHE A 127 -1.12 -6.81 13.14
N ASP A 128 0.01 -6.60 12.53
CA ASP A 128 0.27 -6.96 11.14
C ASP A 128 1.47 -7.92 11.02
N ILE A 129 1.53 -8.63 9.89
CA ILE A 129 2.65 -9.51 9.57
C ILE A 129 3.42 -8.88 8.40
N ARG A 130 4.70 -8.59 8.63
CA ARG A 130 5.61 -8.14 7.60
C ARG A 130 6.48 -9.29 7.13
N THR A 131 6.40 -9.61 5.85
CA THR A 131 7.16 -10.70 5.23
C THR A 131 8.09 -10.17 4.15
N ILE A 132 9.31 -10.69 4.11
CA ILE A 132 10.30 -10.39 3.07
C ILE A 132 10.37 -11.58 2.14
N VAL A 133 10.12 -11.33 0.86
CA VAL A 133 10.21 -12.34 -0.21
C VAL A 133 11.32 -11.92 -1.16
N VAL A 134 12.19 -12.85 -1.51
CA VAL A 134 13.26 -12.66 -2.50
C VAL A 134 13.29 -13.85 -3.43
N ASN A 135 13.24 -13.61 -4.73
CA ASN A 135 13.26 -14.64 -5.77
C ASN A 135 12.27 -15.80 -5.47
N GLY A 136 11.03 -15.47 -5.15
CA GLY A 136 9.98 -16.43 -4.85
C GLY A 136 10.16 -17.23 -3.55
N LYS A 137 11.08 -16.82 -2.68
CA LYS A 137 11.33 -17.47 -1.39
C LYS A 137 11.10 -16.49 -0.24
N ILE A 138 10.41 -16.97 0.79
CA ILE A 138 10.21 -16.21 2.03
C ILE A 138 11.49 -16.28 2.84
N LEU A 139 12.13 -15.14 3.08
CA LEU A 139 13.35 -15.04 3.87
C LEU A 139 13.06 -14.86 5.36
N ALA A 140 12.10 -13.98 5.69
CA ALA A 140 11.74 -13.67 7.06
C ALA A 140 10.29 -13.19 7.14
N SER A 141 9.67 -13.44 8.28
CA SER A 141 8.36 -12.89 8.64
C SER A 141 8.38 -12.42 10.07
N THR A 142 7.80 -11.25 10.32
CA THR A 142 7.72 -10.64 11.63
C THR A 142 6.29 -10.20 11.90
N LYS A 143 5.83 -10.44 13.12
CA LYS A 143 4.60 -9.87 13.64
C LYS A 143 4.93 -8.52 14.29
N ARG A 144 4.17 -7.50 13.92
CA ARG A 144 4.30 -6.16 14.50
C ARG A 144 3.01 -5.81 15.21
N THR A 145 3.10 -5.56 16.50
CA THR A 145 1.96 -5.17 17.32
C THR A 145 2.02 -3.67 17.57
N SER A 146 0.97 -2.94 17.17
CA SER A 146 0.89 -1.49 17.36
C SER A 146 0.77 -1.14 18.83
N ALA A 147 1.50 -0.13 19.31
CA ALA A 147 1.20 0.49 20.59
C ALA A 147 -0.19 1.15 20.52
N LYS A 148 -0.95 1.05 21.59
CA LYS A 148 -2.43 1.24 21.72
C LYS A 148 -3.06 2.56 21.20
N LYS A 149 -2.37 3.45 20.49
CA LYS A 149 -2.90 4.78 20.16
C LYS A 149 -2.81 5.23 18.70
N ASP A 150 -2.19 4.49 17.79
CA ASP A 150 -2.14 4.89 16.38
C ASP A 150 -2.50 3.68 15.48
N PHE A 151 -3.45 3.87 14.59
CA PHE A 151 -3.88 2.86 13.61
C PHE A 151 -2.85 2.61 12.50
N ARG A 152 -1.82 3.47 12.41
CA ARG A 152 -0.75 3.37 11.41
C ARG A 152 0.42 2.57 11.96
N SER A 153 0.45 1.27 11.68
CA SER A 153 1.53 0.36 12.13
C SER A 153 2.95 0.77 11.69
N ASN A 154 3.06 1.65 10.69
CA ASN A 154 4.35 2.04 10.11
C ASN A 154 5.07 3.18 10.84
N ARG A 155 4.43 3.86 11.80
CA ARG A 155 4.96 5.11 12.40
C ARG A 155 5.59 4.92 13.77
N HIS A 156 5.87 3.67 14.21
CA HIS A 156 6.14 3.40 15.62
C HIS A 156 7.60 3.14 15.95
N ARG A 157 8.14 4.01 16.77
CA ARG A 157 9.30 3.74 17.61
C ARG A 157 8.98 2.78 18.78
N GLU A 158 7.70 2.48 19.02
CA GLU A 158 7.22 1.68 20.17
C GLU A 158 6.48 0.39 19.76
N ALA A 159 6.44 0.03 18.46
CA ALA A 159 5.88 -1.24 18.04
C ALA A 159 6.79 -2.39 18.45
N THR A 160 6.24 -3.37 19.14
CA THR A 160 6.97 -4.63 19.39
C THR A 160 7.01 -5.45 18.13
N THR A 161 8.18 -5.97 17.81
CA THR A 161 8.39 -6.84 16.64
C THR A 161 8.95 -8.18 17.12
N GLU A 162 8.30 -9.26 16.72
CA GLU A 162 8.72 -10.63 17.05
C GLU A 162 8.76 -11.50 15.79
N PRO A 163 9.64 -12.52 15.72
CA PRO A 163 9.63 -13.48 14.63
C PRO A 163 8.26 -14.15 14.52
N TYR A 164 7.78 -14.37 13.29
CA TYR A 164 6.49 -14.99 13.05
C TYR A 164 6.62 -16.18 12.10
N LYS A 165 6.02 -17.31 12.49
CA LYS A 165 5.96 -18.51 11.65
C LYS A 165 4.64 -18.52 10.88
N LEU A 166 4.71 -18.27 9.57
CA LEU A 166 3.56 -18.31 8.69
C LEU A 166 2.95 -19.72 8.62
N SER A 167 1.62 -19.79 8.64
CA SER A 167 0.87 -20.97 8.24
C SER A 167 1.05 -21.27 6.74
N ASN A 168 0.59 -22.42 6.28
CA ASN A 168 0.68 -22.78 4.86
C ASN A 168 -0.14 -21.83 3.97
N ASP A 169 -1.32 -21.40 4.42
CA ASP A 169 -2.18 -20.49 3.68
C ASP A 169 -1.59 -19.08 3.60
N GLU A 170 -1.03 -18.60 4.71
CA GLU A 170 -0.31 -17.32 4.75
C GLU A 170 0.93 -17.34 3.84
N ARG A 171 1.68 -18.44 3.83
CA ARG A 171 2.83 -18.61 2.91
C ARG A 171 2.40 -18.55 1.46
N LYS A 172 1.32 -19.26 1.12
CA LYS A 172 0.75 -19.25 -0.23
C LYS A 172 0.34 -17.83 -0.60
N LEU A 173 -0.46 -17.16 0.24
CA LEU A 173 -0.93 -15.79 0.02
C LEU A 173 0.23 -14.81 -0.20
N VAL A 174 1.26 -14.87 0.65
CA VAL A 174 2.44 -13.99 0.54
C VAL A 174 3.20 -14.22 -0.77
N LEU A 175 3.39 -15.46 -1.18
CA LEU A 175 4.09 -15.79 -2.42
C LEU A 175 3.28 -15.40 -3.66
N ASP A 176 1.97 -15.60 -3.63
CA ASP A 176 1.08 -15.21 -4.72
C ASP A 176 1.01 -13.68 -4.84
N ALA A 177 0.90 -12.96 -3.73
CA ALA A 177 0.95 -11.49 -3.72
C ALA A 177 2.28 -10.95 -4.25
N ALA A 178 3.41 -11.56 -3.88
CA ALA A 178 4.73 -11.13 -4.36
C ALA A 178 4.97 -11.41 -5.87
N ARG A 179 4.23 -12.36 -6.45
CA ARG A 179 4.29 -12.61 -7.91
C ARG A 179 3.37 -11.69 -8.71
N SER A 180 2.35 -11.15 -8.07
CA SER A 180 1.33 -10.31 -8.69
C SER A 180 1.84 -8.90 -9.03
N VAL A 181 2.91 -8.47 -8.41
CA VAL A 181 3.51 -7.13 -8.52
C VAL A 181 4.99 -7.20 -9.00
#